data_47cbcab731b708f6863706b947654f50
#
_entry.id   47cbcab731b708f6863706b947654f50
#
_cell.length_a   1.000
_cell.length_b   1.000
_cell.length_c   1.000
_cell.angle_alpha   90.00
_cell.angle_beta   90.00
_cell.angle_gamma   90.00
#
_symmetry.space_group_name_H-M   'P 1'
#
loop_
_entity.id
_entity.type
_entity.pdbx_description
1 polymer ?
#
loop_
_entity_poly.entity_id
_entity_poly.type
_entity_poly.pdbx_seq_one_letter_code
_entity_poly.pdbx_strand_id
1 'polypeptide(L)'
;MRRAALVLALALLSLATAPGAAAAAPKVQHLSYRYGPLTITPGQNTISLDGDKVPRPKVPGYIVGFRPNLVRVKGGVPRVDVLHLHHAVWLINGQPTFAAGEEKTQVSLPRPYGWRHDPADAWVLNHMVHNLLPNRDRVYLTYDIDFVPDSSPLARGMRTVQTRWLDVEGGSAYPVFDVHRGSGRGGRFTYPDQAPNAYGDGPARNRWVVQRDGVLVQTAGHLHPGGLYTDLVLQRGGRRKNLFRSRAKYWEPAGAVSWDVAMYATGRKWRVAVKKGDVLSVSATYDSGRASWYESMGIMPVAFAPGVKGGADPFSGKLDRRGRLTHGQLPENRNHGGERGGLPDPRALPDGPGASAPLAISDFLYGQGDLLRGGAASRPPVVRAGQPLSFVNRDASRDIFHTITACRAPCNRQTGIAYPLADGPVEFDSGELGFGPAGFTAAANRDTWATPTNLKAGTYSYFCRVHPFMRGAFRVKQ
;
A
#
# COMPACT_ATOMS: atom_id res chain seq x y z
N MET A 1 -52.24 -37.28 -86.82
CA MET A 1 -52.68 -37.43 -85.44
C MET A 1 -51.52 -37.54 -84.51
N ARG A 2 -51.12 -36.50 -83.92
CA ARG A 2 -50.02 -36.49 -82.92
C ARG A 2 -50.56 -35.90 -81.61
N ARG A 3 -50.52 -36.71 -80.52
CA ARG A 3 -50.97 -36.30 -79.18
C ARG A 3 -49.79 -35.55 -78.51
N ALA A 4 -50.07 -34.35 -78.07
CA ALA A 4 -49.13 -33.57 -77.22
C ALA A 4 -49.43 -33.90 -75.76
N ALA A 5 -48.44 -34.37 -75.07
CA ALA A 5 -48.47 -34.57 -73.63
C ALA A 5 -47.96 -33.33 -72.90
N LEU A 6 -48.81 -32.78 -72.02
CA LEU A 6 -48.54 -31.65 -71.18
C LEU A 6 -47.86 -32.14 -69.89
N VAL A 7 -46.60 -31.78 -69.67
CA VAL A 7 -45.85 -32.05 -68.41
C VAL A 7 -46.01 -30.87 -67.49
N LEU A 8 -46.74 -31.09 -66.36
CA LEU A 8 -46.88 -30.08 -65.29
C LEU A 8 -45.72 -30.22 -64.31
N ALA A 9 -44.79 -29.23 -64.29
CA ALA A 9 -43.71 -29.20 -63.34
C ALA A 9 -44.16 -28.50 -62.04
N LEU A 10 -44.28 -29.24 -60.94
CA LEU A 10 -44.43 -28.67 -59.57
C LEU A 10 -43.09 -28.18 -59.06
N ALA A 11 -42.92 -26.86 -58.89
CA ALA A 11 -41.79 -26.27 -58.20
C ALA A 11 -42.06 -26.30 -56.68
N LEU A 12 -41.39 -27.20 -55.98
CA LEU A 12 -41.33 -27.20 -54.51
C LEU A 12 -40.41 -26.06 -54.04
N LEU A 13 -41.00 -24.98 -53.51
CA LEU A 13 -40.25 -23.91 -52.78
C LEU A 13 -39.87 -24.47 -51.41
N SER A 14 -38.64 -24.91 -51.22
CA SER A 14 -38.05 -25.20 -49.92
C SER A 14 -37.72 -23.88 -49.23
N LEU A 15 -38.50 -23.43 -48.23
CA LEU A 15 -38.13 -22.41 -47.30
C LEU A 15 -36.93 -22.90 -46.46
N ALA A 16 -35.73 -22.51 -46.84
CA ALA A 16 -34.56 -22.65 -45.97
C ALA A 16 -34.69 -21.65 -44.79
N THR A 17 -35.10 -22.16 -43.62
CA THR A 17 -34.97 -21.40 -42.38
C THR A 17 -33.49 -21.21 -42.09
N ALA A 18 -32.99 -19.98 -42.28
CA ALA A 18 -31.66 -19.61 -41.83
C ALA A 18 -31.53 -19.91 -40.32
N PRO A 19 -30.46 -20.61 -39.91
CA PRO A 19 -30.24 -20.80 -38.48
C PRO A 19 -30.09 -19.43 -37.81
N GLY A 20 -31.00 -19.10 -36.91
CA GLY A 20 -30.94 -17.89 -36.13
C GLY A 20 -29.59 -17.81 -35.44
N ALA A 21 -28.82 -16.77 -35.72
CA ALA A 21 -27.54 -16.53 -35.04
C ALA A 21 -27.82 -16.60 -33.53
N ALA A 22 -27.29 -17.62 -32.86
CA ALA A 22 -27.39 -17.72 -31.42
C ALA A 22 -26.77 -16.47 -30.81
N ALA A 23 -27.60 -15.66 -30.16
CA ALA A 23 -27.13 -14.44 -29.52
C ALA A 23 -26.01 -14.81 -28.54
N ALA A 24 -24.83 -14.23 -28.73
CA ALA A 24 -23.70 -14.50 -27.86
C ALA A 24 -24.10 -14.26 -26.38
N ALA A 25 -23.74 -15.19 -25.51
CA ALA A 25 -24.06 -15.08 -24.09
C ALA A 25 -23.56 -13.72 -23.54
N PRO A 26 -24.37 -13.02 -22.76
CA PRO A 26 -24.02 -11.71 -22.24
C PRO A 26 -22.76 -11.79 -21.38
N LYS A 27 -21.76 -10.96 -21.68
CA LYS A 27 -20.45 -10.98 -21.01
C LYS A 27 -20.27 -9.73 -20.17
N VAL A 28 -19.48 -9.86 -19.11
CA VAL A 28 -18.95 -8.73 -18.35
C VAL A 28 -17.99 -7.97 -19.26
N GLN A 29 -18.10 -6.65 -19.30
CA GLN A 29 -17.17 -5.79 -20.03
C GLN A 29 -15.90 -5.59 -19.24
N HIS A 30 -14.74 -5.61 -19.90
CA HIS A 30 -13.44 -5.30 -19.32
C HIS A 30 -13.00 -3.93 -19.86
N LEU A 31 -12.94 -2.94 -18.96
CA LEU A 31 -12.60 -1.55 -19.28
C LEU A 31 -11.26 -1.22 -18.65
N SER A 32 -10.32 -0.68 -19.43
CA SER A 32 -8.99 -0.27 -18.96
C SER A 32 -8.86 1.24 -18.98
N TYR A 33 -8.36 1.80 -17.89
CA TYR A 33 -8.18 3.23 -17.71
C TYR A 33 -6.75 3.57 -17.31
N ARG A 34 -6.34 4.79 -17.69
CA ARG A 34 -5.04 5.37 -17.32
C ARG A 34 -5.25 6.79 -16.84
N TYR A 35 -4.74 7.09 -15.66
CA TYR A 35 -4.70 8.44 -15.11
C TYR A 35 -3.26 8.98 -15.15
N GLY A 36 -3.07 10.19 -15.63
CA GLY A 36 -1.77 10.79 -15.86
C GLY A 36 -1.53 11.11 -17.35
N PRO A 37 -0.28 11.26 -17.84
CA PRO A 37 0.96 10.87 -17.15
C PRO A 37 1.31 11.80 -16.00
N LEU A 38 1.63 11.22 -14.85
CA LEU A 38 2.12 11.93 -13.67
C LEU A 38 3.63 12.09 -13.77
N THR A 39 4.12 13.30 -13.52
CA THR A 39 5.56 13.55 -13.36
C THR A 39 5.90 13.45 -11.89
N ILE A 40 6.72 12.47 -11.52
CA ILE A 40 7.15 12.22 -10.16
C ILE A 40 8.52 12.84 -9.96
N THR A 41 8.60 13.81 -9.05
CA THR A 41 9.84 14.57 -8.78
C THR A 41 10.84 13.73 -7.96
N PRO A 42 12.14 14.10 -7.93
CA PRO A 42 13.13 13.43 -7.10
C PRO A 42 12.68 13.40 -5.64
N GLY A 43 12.78 12.23 -5.01
CA GLY A 43 12.41 12.04 -3.61
C GLY A 43 10.95 12.35 -3.26
N GLN A 44 10.09 12.47 -4.25
CA GLN A 44 8.68 12.82 -4.02
C GLN A 44 8.01 11.86 -3.04
N ASN A 45 7.37 12.41 -2.04
CA ASN A 45 6.58 11.72 -1.03
C ASN A 45 5.40 12.61 -0.61
N THR A 46 4.60 13.05 -1.58
CA THR A 46 3.51 14.01 -1.35
C THR A 46 2.17 13.44 -1.78
N ILE A 47 1.12 13.80 -1.04
CA ILE A 47 -0.26 13.44 -1.35
C ILE A 47 -0.80 14.41 -2.40
N SER A 48 -1.44 13.87 -3.43
CA SER A 48 -2.16 14.63 -4.44
C SER A 48 -3.64 14.24 -4.45
N LEU A 49 -4.50 15.23 -4.64
CA LEU A 49 -5.95 15.06 -4.71
C LEU A 49 -6.44 15.64 -6.02
N ASP A 50 -6.85 14.77 -6.94
CA ASP A 50 -7.25 15.15 -8.30
C ASP A 50 -8.70 14.73 -8.59
N GLY A 51 -9.53 15.64 -9.15
CA GLY A 51 -10.96 15.42 -9.37
C GLY A 51 -11.35 15.26 -10.83
N ASP A 52 -11.18 16.29 -11.61
CA ASP A 52 -11.94 16.47 -12.87
C ASP A 52 -11.60 15.49 -14.01
N LYS A 53 -10.49 14.80 -13.96
CA LYS A 53 -9.94 14.00 -15.07
C LYS A 53 -9.81 12.52 -14.78
N VAL A 54 -10.39 12.02 -13.68
CA VAL A 54 -10.33 10.60 -13.35
C VAL A 54 -11.22 9.81 -14.32
N PRO A 55 -10.65 8.97 -15.21
CA PRO A 55 -11.44 8.22 -16.18
C PRO A 55 -12.37 7.21 -15.50
N ARG A 56 -13.59 7.05 -16.07
CA ARG A 56 -14.61 6.16 -15.50
C ARG A 56 -15.55 5.66 -16.58
N PRO A 57 -16.39 4.62 -16.32
CA PRO A 57 -17.40 4.18 -17.27
C PRO A 57 -18.33 5.31 -17.69
N LYS A 58 -18.70 5.34 -18.97
CA LYS A 58 -19.54 6.43 -19.55
C LYS A 58 -21.03 6.12 -19.57
N VAL A 59 -21.42 4.94 -19.11
CA VAL A 59 -22.81 4.48 -19.05
C VAL A 59 -23.14 3.98 -17.66
N PRO A 60 -24.41 4.03 -17.22
CA PRO A 60 -24.79 3.52 -15.92
C PRO A 60 -24.68 1.99 -15.86
N GLY A 61 -24.38 1.45 -14.67
CA GLY A 61 -24.22 0.03 -14.48
C GLY A 61 -23.61 -0.35 -13.14
N TYR A 62 -22.92 -1.49 -13.11
CA TYR A 62 -22.34 -2.05 -11.91
C TYR A 62 -20.87 -2.38 -12.14
N ILE A 63 -20.00 -1.88 -11.25
CA ILE A 63 -18.61 -2.31 -11.17
C ILE A 63 -18.58 -3.58 -10.33
N VAL A 64 -18.05 -4.68 -10.91
CA VAL A 64 -17.98 -5.98 -10.26
C VAL A 64 -16.55 -6.45 -10.01
N GLY A 65 -15.57 -5.75 -10.56
CA GLY A 65 -14.15 -5.97 -10.35
C GLY A 65 -13.35 -4.69 -10.56
N PHE A 66 -12.23 -4.57 -9.83
CA PHE A 66 -11.33 -3.43 -9.91
C PHE A 66 -9.89 -3.91 -9.68
N ARG A 67 -8.96 -3.56 -10.57
CA ARG A 67 -7.56 -4.00 -10.55
C ARG A 67 -6.63 -2.83 -10.83
N PRO A 68 -6.11 -2.18 -9.79
CA PRO A 68 -5.20 -1.04 -9.92
C PRO A 68 -3.76 -1.47 -10.20
N ASN A 69 -2.98 -0.58 -10.81
CA ASN A 69 -1.55 -0.75 -11.01
C ASN A 69 -0.84 0.61 -11.20
N LEU A 70 0.48 0.60 -11.11
CA LEU A 70 1.37 1.70 -11.46
C LEU A 70 2.25 1.27 -12.63
N VAL A 71 2.27 2.05 -13.71
CA VAL A 71 2.97 1.70 -14.95
C VAL A 71 3.75 2.91 -15.46
N ARG A 72 5.01 2.72 -15.84
CA ARG A 72 5.81 3.78 -16.48
C ARG A 72 5.23 4.20 -17.83
N VAL A 73 5.42 5.46 -18.19
CA VAL A 73 5.02 5.96 -19.51
C VAL A 73 5.68 5.17 -20.65
N LYS A 74 6.91 4.73 -20.44
CA LYS A 74 7.66 3.87 -21.39
C LYS A 74 7.25 2.39 -21.33
N GLY A 75 6.28 2.05 -20.51
CA GLY A 75 5.86 0.66 -20.24
C GLY A 75 6.57 0.04 -19.04
N GLY A 76 6.01 -1.07 -18.56
CA GLY A 76 6.52 -1.82 -17.41
C GLY A 76 6.11 -1.25 -16.06
N VAL A 77 6.02 -2.13 -15.08
CA VAL A 77 5.80 -1.79 -13.67
C VAL A 77 7.14 -1.33 -13.08
N PRO A 78 7.21 -0.17 -12.41
CA PRO A 78 8.45 0.24 -11.76
C PRO A 78 8.85 -0.77 -10.67
N ARG A 79 10.14 -0.91 -10.46
CA ARG A 79 10.65 -1.65 -9.32
C ARG A 79 10.33 -0.87 -8.05
N VAL A 80 9.96 -1.57 -6.99
CA VAL A 80 9.57 -0.95 -5.71
C VAL A 80 10.73 -0.21 -5.02
N ASP A 81 11.98 -0.53 -5.34
CA ASP A 81 13.19 0.17 -4.87
C ASP A 81 13.55 1.42 -5.66
N VAL A 82 12.75 1.75 -6.65
CA VAL A 82 12.91 2.94 -7.49
C VAL A 82 11.72 3.86 -7.29
N LEU A 83 10.53 3.30 -7.43
CA LEU A 83 9.29 4.06 -7.40
C LEU A 83 8.15 3.10 -7.07
N HIS A 84 7.35 3.42 -6.05
CA HIS A 84 6.24 2.57 -5.67
C HIS A 84 4.96 3.37 -5.42
N LEU A 85 3.84 2.68 -5.53
CA LEU A 85 2.53 3.21 -5.20
C LEU A 85 2.35 3.15 -3.69
N HIS A 86 2.53 4.29 -3.01
CA HIS A 86 2.29 4.37 -1.58
C HIS A 86 0.78 4.18 -1.29
N HIS A 87 -0.06 4.96 -1.96
CA HIS A 87 -1.51 4.70 -2.02
C HIS A 87 -2.15 5.33 -3.25
N ALA A 88 -3.30 4.79 -3.63
CA ALA A 88 -4.29 5.40 -4.50
C ALA A 88 -5.68 5.04 -3.98
N VAL A 89 -6.50 6.05 -3.71
CA VAL A 89 -7.87 5.91 -3.22
C VAL A 89 -8.81 6.62 -4.18
N TRP A 90 -9.70 5.87 -4.81
CA TRP A 90 -10.76 6.41 -5.65
C TRP A 90 -11.98 6.70 -4.78
N LEU A 91 -12.27 7.99 -4.64
CA LEU A 91 -13.46 8.46 -3.96
C LEU A 91 -14.57 8.65 -5.01
N ILE A 92 -15.72 8.08 -4.74
CA ILE A 92 -16.92 8.25 -5.56
C ILE A 92 -17.93 9.02 -4.72
N ASN A 93 -18.34 10.18 -5.21
CA ASN A 93 -19.23 11.09 -4.48
C ASN A 93 -18.71 11.38 -3.06
N GLY A 94 -17.39 11.60 -2.93
CA GLY A 94 -16.72 11.88 -1.68
C GLY A 94 -16.52 10.67 -0.76
N GLN A 95 -16.93 9.45 -1.16
CA GLN A 95 -16.76 8.24 -0.36
C GLN A 95 -15.60 7.39 -0.89
N PRO A 96 -14.59 7.05 -0.06
CA PRO A 96 -13.55 6.10 -0.45
C PRO A 96 -14.19 4.76 -0.87
N THR A 97 -14.03 4.40 -2.13
CA THR A 97 -14.72 3.23 -2.72
C THR A 97 -13.75 2.13 -3.13
N PHE A 98 -12.67 2.49 -3.82
CA PHE A 98 -11.58 1.58 -4.17
C PHE A 98 -10.26 2.13 -3.65
N ALA A 99 -9.36 1.24 -3.28
CA ALA A 99 -8.05 1.63 -2.81
C ALA A 99 -6.98 0.59 -3.17
N ALA A 100 -5.77 1.06 -3.28
CA ALA A 100 -4.57 0.24 -3.41
C ALA A 100 -3.38 0.96 -2.79
N GLY A 101 -2.43 0.20 -2.28
CA GLY A 101 -1.04 0.56 -2.12
C GLY A 101 -0.18 -0.28 -3.07
N GLU A 102 1.07 -0.55 -2.72
CA GLU A 102 1.93 -1.39 -3.54
C GLU A 102 1.45 -2.85 -3.61
N GLU A 103 0.66 -3.31 -2.66
CA GLU A 103 -0.01 -4.60 -2.72
C GLU A 103 -1.01 -4.73 -3.88
N LYS A 104 -1.39 -3.60 -4.52
CA LYS A 104 -2.25 -3.54 -5.72
C LYS A 104 -3.50 -4.39 -5.58
N THR A 105 -4.25 -4.14 -4.52
CA THR A 105 -5.42 -4.94 -4.14
C THR A 105 -6.40 -5.11 -5.30
N GLN A 106 -6.60 -6.35 -5.72
CA GLN A 106 -7.58 -6.70 -6.73
C GLN A 106 -8.88 -7.11 -6.08
N VAL A 107 -9.95 -6.41 -6.38
CA VAL A 107 -11.30 -6.74 -5.95
C VAL A 107 -12.10 -7.40 -7.06
N SER A 108 -12.84 -8.45 -6.69
CA SER A 108 -13.77 -9.14 -7.59
C SER A 108 -14.94 -9.61 -6.76
N LEU A 109 -16.08 -8.96 -6.93
CA LEU A 109 -17.30 -9.30 -6.20
C LEU A 109 -17.90 -10.60 -6.73
N PRO A 110 -18.48 -11.42 -5.85
CA PRO A 110 -19.29 -12.55 -6.27
C PRO A 110 -20.63 -12.05 -6.82
N ARG A 111 -21.19 -12.77 -7.80
CA ARG A 111 -22.56 -12.49 -8.23
C ARG A 111 -23.55 -12.77 -7.10
N PRO A 112 -24.61 -11.97 -7.01
CA PRO A 112 -25.06 -10.88 -7.90
C PRO A 112 -24.65 -9.49 -7.41
N TYR A 113 -23.50 -9.29 -6.78
CA TYR A 113 -23.11 -8.05 -6.14
C TYR A 113 -22.28 -7.14 -7.06
N GLY A 114 -22.49 -5.82 -6.97
CA GLY A 114 -21.74 -4.78 -7.68
C GLY A 114 -21.85 -3.41 -7.02
N TRP A 115 -20.82 -2.57 -7.18
CA TRP A 115 -20.92 -1.15 -6.86
C TRP A 115 -21.72 -0.47 -7.96
N ARG A 116 -22.78 0.21 -7.57
CA ARG A 116 -23.57 1.03 -8.50
C ARG A 116 -22.70 2.16 -9.02
N HIS A 117 -22.75 2.39 -10.32
CA HIS A 117 -22.09 3.50 -11.00
C HIS A 117 -23.09 4.26 -11.87
N ASP A 118 -22.99 5.59 -11.81
CA ASP A 118 -23.66 6.52 -12.71
C ASP A 118 -22.59 7.40 -13.40
N PRO A 119 -22.73 7.73 -14.69
CA PRO A 119 -21.79 8.64 -15.37
C PRO A 119 -21.66 10.01 -14.72
N ALA A 120 -22.70 10.46 -14.01
CA ALA A 120 -22.70 11.71 -13.26
C ALA A 120 -21.94 11.65 -11.92
N ASP A 121 -21.52 10.44 -11.47
CA ASP A 121 -20.76 10.31 -10.23
C ASP A 121 -19.47 11.13 -10.28
N ALA A 122 -19.22 11.91 -9.23
CA ALA A 122 -17.97 12.62 -9.05
C ALA A 122 -16.88 11.65 -8.62
N TRP A 123 -15.86 11.48 -9.45
CA TRP A 123 -14.69 10.66 -9.13
C TRP A 123 -13.51 11.54 -8.77
N VAL A 124 -12.93 11.32 -7.61
CA VAL A 124 -11.73 11.98 -7.12
C VAL A 124 -10.69 10.90 -6.82
N LEU A 125 -9.44 11.17 -7.16
CA LEU A 125 -8.30 10.28 -6.89
C LEU A 125 -7.37 10.96 -5.88
N ASN A 126 -7.30 10.40 -4.69
CA ASN A 126 -6.26 10.70 -3.71
C ASN A 126 -5.12 9.72 -3.96
N HIS A 127 -3.92 10.23 -4.26
CA HIS A 127 -2.80 9.34 -4.54
C HIS A 127 -1.48 9.88 -4.01
N MET A 128 -0.58 8.95 -3.74
CA MET A 128 0.79 9.22 -3.35
C MET A 128 1.69 8.20 -4.02
N VAL A 129 2.63 8.69 -4.81
CA VAL A 129 3.64 7.87 -5.47
C VAL A 129 4.99 8.28 -4.89
N HIS A 130 5.70 7.32 -4.32
CA HIS A 130 6.96 7.56 -3.66
C HIS A 130 8.12 7.31 -4.62
N ASN A 131 8.95 8.32 -4.84
CA ASN A 131 10.16 8.22 -5.65
C ASN A 131 11.37 8.08 -4.74
N LEU A 132 12.01 6.93 -4.79
CA LEU A 132 13.17 6.61 -3.93
C LEU A 132 14.50 7.09 -4.51
N LEU A 133 14.50 7.73 -5.68
CA LEU A 133 15.72 8.15 -6.39
C LEU A 133 15.78 9.68 -6.55
N PRO A 134 17.00 10.22 -6.71
CA PRO A 134 17.22 11.64 -6.99
C PRO A 134 16.92 12.03 -8.45
N ASN A 135 16.19 11.21 -9.18
CA ASN A 135 15.87 11.41 -10.60
C ASN A 135 14.35 11.49 -10.78
N ARG A 136 13.93 12.32 -11.74
CA ARG A 136 12.53 12.43 -12.13
C ARG A 136 12.09 11.19 -12.92
N ASP A 137 10.86 10.71 -12.70
CA ASP A 137 10.22 9.65 -13.47
C ASP A 137 8.82 10.06 -13.95
N ARG A 138 8.20 9.29 -14.84
CA ARG A 138 6.85 9.54 -15.35
C ARG A 138 6.06 8.24 -15.40
N VAL A 139 4.86 8.26 -14.82
CA VAL A 139 4.01 7.08 -14.65
C VAL A 139 2.54 7.36 -14.97
N TYR A 140 1.79 6.29 -15.17
CA TYR A 140 0.34 6.26 -15.10
C TYR A 140 -0.12 5.46 -13.88
N LEU A 141 -1.12 5.95 -13.20
CA LEU A 141 -1.99 5.11 -12.39
C LEU A 141 -2.99 4.45 -13.32
N THR A 142 -2.97 3.13 -13.39
CA THR A 142 -3.87 2.36 -14.26
C THR A 142 -4.84 1.56 -13.42
N TYR A 143 -6.02 1.29 -13.96
CA TYR A 143 -6.98 0.39 -13.33
C TYR A 143 -7.89 -0.24 -14.36
N ASP A 144 -8.09 -1.53 -14.22
CA ASP A 144 -9.04 -2.29 -15.02
C ASP A 144 -10.33 -2.49 -14.23
N ILE A 145 -11.46 -2.27 -14.89
CA ILE A 145 -12.79 -2.43 -14.32
C ILE A 145 -13.53 -3.55 -15.03
N ASP A 146 -14.05 -4.51 -14.26
CA ASP A 146 -15.07 -5.44 -14.74
C ASP A 146 -16.42 -4.77 -14.54
N PHE A 147 -17.15 -4.56 -15.64
CA PHE A 147 -18.34 -3.74 -15.68
C PHE A 147 -19.54 -4.47 -16.27
N VAL A 148 -20.71 -4.29 -15.67
CA VAL A 148 -22.00 -4.78 -16.16
C VAL A 148 -22.88 -3.56 -16.42
N PRO A 149 -23.05 -3.11 -17.67
CA PRO A 149 -23.92 -1.99 -17.98
C PRO A 149 -25.40 -2.34 -17.75
N ASP A 150 -26.23 -1.37 -17.45
CA ASP A 150 -27.67 -1.56 -17.21
C ASP A 150 -28.39 -2.19 -18.39
N SER A 151 -27.93 -1.93 -19.61
CA SER A 151 -28.44 -2.55 -20.82
C SER A 151 -28.18 -4.05 -20.93
N SER A 152 -27.26 -4.58 -20.12
CA SER A 152 -26.93 -6.02 -20.11
C SER A 152 -27.99 -6.83 -19.36
N PRO A 153 -28.42 -7.99 -19.90
CA PRO A 153 -29.24 -8.93 -19.13
C PRO A 153 -28.64 -9.36 -17.80
N LEU A 154 -27.30 -9.24 -17.66
CA LEU A 154 -26.58 -9.55 -16.42
C LEU A 154 -26.89 -8.54 -15.30
N ALA A 155 -27.38 -7.35 -15.62
CA ALA A 155 -27.75 -6.33 -14.64
C ALA A 155 -29.02 -6.73 -13.86
N ARG A 156 -29.85 -7.60 -14.44
CA ARG A 156 -31.08 -8.07 -13.76
C ARG A 156 -30.72 -8.82 -12.47
N GLY A 157 -31.30 -8.39 -11.37
CA GLY A 157 -31.08 -8.99 -10.05
C GLY A 157 -29.73 -8.64 -9.40
N MET A 158 -28.95 -7.73 -9.97
CA MET A 158 -27.77 -7.21 -9.31
C MET A 158 -28.14 -6.51 -8.00
N ARG A 159 -27.30 -6.66 -6.99
CA ARG A 159 -27.44 -6.10 -5.65
C ARG A 159 -26.34 -5.11 -5.40
N THR A 160 -26.73 -3.89 -5.09
CA THR A 160 -25.78 -2.82 -4.81
C THR A 160 -25.03 -3.08 -3.52
N VAL A 161 -23.72 -2.93 -3.58
CA VAL A 161 -22.84 -2.85 -2.41
C VAL A 161 -22.37 -1.42 -2.20
N GLN A 162 -22.03 -1.10 -0.96
CA GLN A 162 -21.40 0.13 -0.53
C GLN A 162 -20.07 -0.24 0.11
N THR A 163 -19.03 0.52 -0.16
CA THR A 163 -17.79 0.42 0.59
C THR A 163 -17.98 1.09 1.94
N ARG A 164 -17.60 0.40 3.02
CA ARG A 164 -17.39 0.96 4.33
C ARG A 164 -15.92 0.99 4.59
N TRP A 165 -15.39 2.19 4.67
CA TRP A 165 -13.98 2.40 4.97
C TRP A 165 -13.74 2.11 6.45
N LEU A 166 -12.82 1.21 6.73
CA LEU A 166 -12.37 0.88 8.07
C LEU A 166 -10.85 0.95 8.07
N ASP A 167 -10.32 1.77 8.95
CA ASP A 167 -8.90 1.86 9.25
C ASP A 167 -8.67 1.88 10.77
N VAL A 168 -7.41 1.85 11.16
CA VAL A 168 -7.06 1.76 12.59
C VAL A 168 -7.20 3.09 13.33
N GLU A 169 -7.20 4.22 12.62
CA GLU A 169 -7.31 5.56 13.21
C GLU A 169 -8.74 6.10 13.20
N GLY A 170 -9.51 5.79 12.18
CA GLY A 170 -10.90 6.22 12.02
C GLY A 170 -11.09 7.72 11.93
N GLY A 171 -11.24 8.23 10.71
CA GLY A 171 -11.58 9.63 10.44
C GLY A 171 -10.43 10.52 9.99
N SER A 172 -9.22 10.02 9.89
CA SER A 172 -8.10 10.71 9.26
C SER A 172 -8.09 10.51 7.75
N ALA A 173 -7.74 11.55 7.00
CA ALA A 173 -7.48 11.45 5.56
C ALA A 173 -6.18 10.66 5.26
N TYR A 174 -5.29 10.57 6.22
CA TYR A 174 -4.03 9.86 6.17
C TYR A 174 -3.83 9.11 7.50
N PRO A 175 -4.39 7.90 7.67
CA PRO A 175 -4.48 7.19 8.93
C PRO A 175 -3.17 6.45 9.24
N VAL A 176 -2.16 7.17 9.71
CA VAL A 176 -0.83 6.65 10.05
C VAL A 176 -0.54 6.68 11.53
N PHE A 177 0.31 5.75 11.97
CA PHE A 177 0.80 5.65 13.34
C PHE A 177 2.25 5.14 13.35
N ASP A 178 2.97 5.38 14.43
CA ASP A 178 4.34 4.91 14.60
C ASP A 178 4.39 3.63 15.44
N VAL A 179 5.30 2.74 15.08
CA VAL A 179 5.62 1.52 15.82
C VAL A 179 7.05 1.62 16.29
N HIS A 180 7.27 1.80 17.57
CA HIS A 180 8.62 1.85 18.13
C HIS A 180 9.16 0.43 18.39
N ARG A 181 10.42 0.20 18.07
CA ARG A 181 11.10 -1.06 18.39
C ARG A 181 10.97 -1.39 19.87
N GLY A 182 10.61 -2.63 20.18
CA GLY A 182 10.38 -3.09 21.55
C GLY A 182 8.97 -2.86 22.08
N SER A 183 8.14 -2.10 21.36
CA SER A 183 6.73 -1.93 21.74
C SER A 183 5.93 -3.22 21.63
N GLY A 184 4.85 -3.32 22.39
CA GLY A 184 3.95 -4.46 22.35
C GLY A 184 4.47 -5.65 23.16
N ARG A 185 4.21 -6.86 22.64
CA ARG A 185 4.57 -8.13 23.33
C ARG A 185 5.20 -9.11 22.35
N GLY A 186 6.30 -9.76 22.78
CA GLY A 186 6.96 -10.80 21.99
C GLY A 186 7.42 -10.32 20.61
N GLY A 187 7.91 -9.07 20.50
CA GLY A 187 8.36 -8.49 19.25
C GLY A 187 7.24 -8.13 18.28
N ARG A 188 6.02 -8.03 18.77
CA ARG A 188 4.83 -7.64 17.97
C ARG A 188 4.06 -6.54 18.67
N PHE A 189 3.65 -5.57 17.89
CA PHE A 189 2.81 -4.47 18.32
C PHE A 189 1.52 -4.45 17.52
N THR A 190 0.39 -4.44 18.22
CA THR A 190 -0.94 -4.38 17.59
C THR A 190 -1.60 -3.05 17.89
N TYR A 191 -1.80 -2.26 16.86
CA TYR A 191 -2.48 -0.97 16.94
C TYR A 191 -3.96 -1.15 16.55
N PRO A 192 -4.92 -0.53 17.24
CA PRO A 192 -4.79 0.34 18.40
C PRO A 192 -4.81 -0.41 19.73
N ASP A 193 -4.92 -1.72 19.75
CA ASP A 193 -5.20 -2.54 20.95
C ASP A 193 -4.11 -2.40 22.05
N GLN A 194 -2.87 -2.12 21.66
CA GLN A 194 -1.71 -2.02 22.56
C GLN A 194 -1.15 -0.59 22.70
N ALA A 195 -1.81 0.39 22.12
CA ALA A 195 -1.42 1.77 22.27
C ALA A 195 -2.60 2.66 22.60
N PRO A 196 -2.42 3.73 23.39
CA PRO A 196 -3.31 4.87 23.33
C PRO A 196 -3.26 5.43 21.91
N ASN A 197 -4.30 6.12 21.48
CA ASN A 197 -4.27 6.86 20.20
C ASN A 197 -3.05 7.80 20.21
N ALA A 198 -2.10 7.57 19.29
CA ALA A 198 -0.86 8.32 19.23
C ALA A 198 -1.09 9.82 18.95
N TYR A 199 -2.22 10.18 18.37
CA TYR A 199 -2.62 11.55 18.03
C TYR A 199 -3.54 12.20 19.06
N GLY A 200 -3.70 11.62 20.22
CA GLY A 200 -4.10 12.32 21.43
C GLY A 200 -5.59 12.46 21.72
N ASP A 201 -6.48 12.18 20.79
CA ASP A 201 -7.89 12.56 20.91
C ASP A 201 -8.81 11.48 21.47
N GLY A 202 -8.31 10.68 22.37
CA GLY A 202 -9.09 9.64 23.04
C GLY A 202 -8.98 8.28 22.36
N PRO A 203 -9.91 7.36 22.59
CA PRO A 203 -9.80 5.99 22.11
C PRO A 203 -9.81 5.92 20.59
N ALA A 204 -9.05 4.99 20.01
CA ALA A 204 -9.01 4.72 18.58
C ALA A 204 -10.40 4.62 17.94
N ARG A 205 -10.54 5.19 16.76
CA ARG A 205 -11.82 5.40 16.06
C ARG A 205 -12.09 4.37 14.98
N ASN A 206 -11.45 3.25 15.00
CA ASN A 206 -11.53 2.21 13.97
C ASN A 206 -12.86 1.43 13.96
N ARG A 207 -13.96 2.02 14.40
CA ARG A 207 -15.25 1.34 14.61
C ARG A 207 -16.31 1.82 13.63
N TRP A 208 -17.03 0.86 13.06
CA TRP A 208 -18.25 1.12 12.32
C TRP A 208 -19.42 0.36 12.95
N VAL A 209 -20.44 1.10 13.37
CA VAL A 209 -21.70 0.53 13.85
C VAL A 209 -22.63 0.28 12.65
N VAL A 210 -23.05 -0.96 12.49
CA VAL A 210 -23.95 -1.38 11.39
C VAL A 210 -25.32 -0.76 11.61
N GLN A 211 -25.79 0.07 10.65
CA GLN A 211 -27.04 0.81 10.78
C GLN A 211 -28.28 0.00 10.38
N ARG A 212 -28.11 -1.06 9.60
CA ARG A 212 -29.16 -1.98 9.15
C ARG A 212 -28.58 -3.34 8.82
N ASP A 213 -29.42 -4.37 8.91
CA ASP A 213 -29.05 -5.72 8.54
C ASP A 213 -28.53 -5.81 7.10
N GLY A 214 -27.61 -6.72 6.85
CA GLY A 214 -27.06 -6.94 5.51
C GLY A 214 -25.98 -8.02 5.48
N VAL A 215 -25.24 -8.03 4.40
CA VAL A 215 -24.19 -9.02 4.15
C VAL A 215 -22.88 -8.31 3.76
N LEU A 216 -21.79 -8.64 4.43
CA LEU A 216 -20.45 -8.32 3.97
C LEU A 216 -20.05 -9.36 2.91
N VAL A 217 -19.52 -8.90 1.78
CA VAL A 217 -19.25 -9.79 0.63
C VAL A 217 -17.81 -9.78 0.17
N GLN A 218 -17.01 -8.80 0.62
CA GLN A 218 -15.59 -8.71 0.29
C GLN A 218 -14.87 -7.79 1.28
N THR A 219 -13.62 -8.12 1.59
CA THR A 219 -12.63 -7.24 2.23
C THR A 219 -11.21 -7.65 1.83
N ALA A 220 -10.27 -6.73 1.97
CA ALA A 220 -8.85 -6.95 1.82
C ALA A 220 -8.11 -6.05 2.81
N GLY A 221 -6.88 -6.39 3.18
CA GLY A 221 -6.05 -5.56 4.04
C GLY A 221 -5.05 -4.73 3.27
N HIS A 222 -4.61 -3.65 3.90
CA HIS A 222 -3.48 -2.81 3.50
C HIS A 222 -2.59 -2.58 4.71
N LEU A 223 -1.28 -2.65 4.51
CA LEU A 223 -0.23 -2.42 5.48
C LEU A 223 0.98 -1.78 4.82
N HIS A 224 1.76 -1.06 5.59
CA HIS A 224 3.09 -0.61 5.20
C HIS A 224 4.18 -1.63 5.62
N PRO A 225 5.46 -1.46 5.18
CA PRO A 225 6.57 -2.31 5.61
C PRO A 225 6.63 -2.47 7.12
N GLY A 226 7.03 -3.66 7.59
CA GLY A 226 6.96 -4.05 8.98
C GLY A 226 5.64 -4.69 9.39
N GLY A 227 4.58 -4.49 8.62
CA GLY A 227 3.25 -5.02 8.88
C GLY A 227 3.17 -6.53 8.67
N LEU A 228 2.51 -7.23 9.58
CA LEU A 228 2.35 -8.68 9.55
C LEU A 228 0.96 -9.12 9.12
N TYR A 229 -0.08 -8.47 9.64
CA TYR A 229 -1.47 -8.73 9.28
C TYR A 229 -2.41 -7.64 9.79
N THR A 230 -3.58 -7.54 9.15
CA THR A 230 -4.74 -6.81 9.67
C THR A 230 -5.85 -7.77 10.05
N ASP A 231 -6.61 -7.46 11.09
CA ASP A 231 -7.77 -8.23 11.55
C ASP A 231 -9.05 -7.41 11.44
N LEU A 232 -10.06 -7.98 10.77
CA LEU A 232 -11.43 -7.47 10.80
C LEU A 232 -12.22 -8.22 11.87
N VAL A 233 -12.70 -7.50 12.87
CA VAL A 233 -13.41 -8.04 14.03
C VAL A 233 -14.82 -7.51 14.08
N LEU A 234 -15.78 -8.39 14.38
CA LEU A 234 -17.16 -8.04 14.68
C LEU A 234 -17.46 -8.26 16.16
N GLN A 235 -18.13 -7.29 16.76
CA GLN A 235 -18.65 -7.37 18.12
C GLN A 235 -20.18 -7.30 18.08
N ARG A 236 -20.84 -8.20 18.83
CA ARG A 236 -22.29 -8.28 19.01
C ARG A 236 -22.60 -8.74 20.43
N GLY A 237 -23.33 -7.94 21.21
CA GLY A 237 -23.76 -8.30 22.55
C GLY A 237 -22.62 -8.80 23.46
N GLY A 238 -21.49 -8.10 23.53
CA GLY A 238 -20.30 -8.48 24.29
C GLY A 238 -19.42 -9.57 23.66
N ARG A 239 -19.92 -10.32 22.68
CA ARG A 239 -19.17 -11.37 21.98
C ARG A 239 -18.34 -10.76 20.85
N ARG A 240 -17.09 -11.22 20.70
CA ARG A 240 -16.18 -10.80 19.62
C ARG A 240 -15.87 -11.97 18.69
N LYS A 241 -15.77 -11.70 17.40
CA LYS A 241 -15.40 -12.69 16.38
C LYS A 241 -14.51 -12.07 15.32
N ASN A 242 -13.34 -12.66 15.11
CA ASN A 242 -12.53 -12.34 13.94
C ASN A 242 -13.24 -12.87 12.69
N LEU A 243 -13.55 -11.99 11.75
CA LEU A 243 -14.22 -12.33 10.49
C LEU A 243 -13.22 -12.73 9.41
N PHE A 244 -12.11 -12.00 9.34
CA PHE A 244 -11.05 -12.24 8.37
C PHE A 244 -9.73 -11.66 8.88
N ARG A 245 -8.63 -12.39 8.65
CA ARG A 245 -7.27 -11.90 8.81
C ARG A 245 -6.60 -11.80 7.46
N SER A 246 -6.24 -10.59 7.06
CA SER A 246 -5.41 -10.36 5.89
C SER A 246 -3.95 -10.38 6.31
N ARG A 247 -3.23 -11.43 5.91
CA ARG A 247 -1.79 -11.55 6.19
C ARG A 247 -0.99 -10.86 5.10
N ALA A 248 0.10 -10.23 5.49
CA ALA A 248 1.09 -9.76 4.54
C ALA A 248 1.97 -10.96 4.06
N LYS A 249 2.28 -10.97 2.78
CA LYS A 249 3.26 -11.88 2.19
C LYS A 249 4.39 -11.07 1.60
N TYR A 250 5.59 -11.35 2.08
CA TYR A 250 6.85 -10.79 1.59
C TYR A 250 7.69 -11.90 0.98
N TRP A 251 8.60 -11.55 0.10
CA TRP A 251 9.50 -12.52 -0.55
C TRP A 251 10.96 -12.32 -0.17
N GLU A 252 11.30 -11.24 0.52
CA GLU A 252 12.65 -11.02 1.02
C GLU A 252 13.02 -12.04 2.10
N PRO A 253 14.26 -12.57 2.08
CA PRO A 253 14.75 -13.41 3.15
C PRO A 253 14.70 -12.76 4.54
N ALA A 254 14.85 -11.44 4.59
CA ALA A 254 14.77 -10.67 5.82
C ALA A 254 13.33 -10.55 6.38
N GLY A 255 12.30 -10.87 5.61
CA GLY A 255 10.90 -10.86 6.05
C GLY A 255 10.19 -9.54 5.75
N ALA A 256 9.39 -9.04 6.68
CA ALA A 256 8.48 -7.91 6.51
C ALA A 256 9.21 -6.55 6.48
N VAL A 257 10.07 -6.31 5.51
CA VAL A 257 10.98 -5.15 5.51
C VAL A 257 10.89 -4.26 4.26
N SER A 258 10.02 -4.57 3.31
CA SER A 258 9.96 -3.84 2.04
C SER A 258 8.54 -3.52 1.58
N TRP A 259 8.47 -2.74 0.50
CA TRP A 259 7.23 -2.45 -0.21
C TRP A 259 6.81 -3.54 -1.20
N ASP A 260 7.62 -4.57 -1.44
CA ASP A 260 7.19 -5.75 -2.22
C ASP A 260 6.31 -6.66 -1.34
N VAL A 261 5.14 -6.20 -1.08
CA VAL A 261 4.15 -6.83 -0.21
C VAL A 261 2.90 -7.21 -1.01
N ALA A 262 2.41 -8.41 -0.81
CA ALA A 262 1.06 -8.81 -1.20
C ALA A 262 0.21 -9.04 0.04
N MET A 263 -1.06 -8.71 -0.06
CA MET A 263 -2.04 -8.90 1.00
C MET A 263 -3.07 -9.97 0.61
N TYR A 264 -3.74 -10.54 1.58
CA TYR A 264 -4.86 -11.45 1.32
C TYR A 264 -6.17 -10.67 1.22
N ALA A 265 -6.90 -10.91 0.14
CA ALA A 265 -8.31 -10.52 -0.01
C ALA A 265 -9.21 -11.75 0.21
N THR A 266 -10.43 -11.55 0.66
CA THR A 266 -11.41 -12.63 0.84
C THR A 266 -11.74 -13.33 -0.49
N GLY A 267 -11.99 -14.62 -0.41
CA GLY A 267 -12.46 -15.41 -1.55
C GLY A 267 -13.93 -15.12 -1.88
N ARG A 268 -14.37 -15.51 -3.10
CA ARG A 268 -15.75 -15.28 -3.58
C ARG A 268 -16.84 -15.94 -2.75
N LYS A 269 -16.52 -16.90 -1.88
CA LYS A 269 -17.49 -17.58 -0.99
C LYS A 269 -17.64 -16.90 0.36
N TRP A 270 -16.80 -15.90 0.66
CA TRP A 270 -16.90 -15.17 1.92
C TRP A 270 -18.14 -14.29 1.93
N ARG A 271 -19.05 -14.61 2.82
CA ARG A 271 -20.30 -13.88 3.07
C ARG A 271 -20.60 -13.91 4.54
N VAL A 272 -20.72 -12.76 5.14
CA VAL A 272 -20.97 -12.61 6.58
C VAL A 272 -22.24 -11.84 6.80
N ALA A 273 -23.21 -12.47 7.45
CA ALA A 273 -24.43 -11.80 7.88
C ALA A 273 -24.12 -10.86 9.06
N VAL A 274 -24.47 -9.59 8.91
CA VAL A 274 -24.37 -8.59 9.94
C VAL A 274 -25.74 -8.02 10.28
N LYS A 275 -25.94 -7.64 11.55
CA LYS A 275 -27.19 -7.11 12.08
C LYS A 275 -27.02 -5.65 12.49
N LYS A 276 -28.11 -4.90 12.48
CA LYS A 276 -28.15 -3.56 13.06
C LYS A 276 -27.64 -3.60 14.51
N GLY A 277 -26.73 -2.69 14.83
CA GLY A 277 -26.07 -2.61 16.14
C GLY A 277 -24.77 -3.43 16.26
N ASP A 278 -24.45 -4.29 15.28
CA ASP A 278 -23.11 -4.90 15.24
C ASP A 278 -22.04 -3.83 15.08
N VAL A 279 -20.88 -4.04 15.72
CA VAL A 279 -19.75 -3.13 15.61
C VAL A 279 -18.59 -3.83 14.93
N LEU A 280 -18.14 -3.28 13.81
CA LEU A 280 -16.92 -3.72 13.15
C LEU A 280 -15.75 -2.84 13.54
N SER A 281 -14.59 -3.45 13.66
CA SER A 281 -13.32 -2.77 13.93
C SER A 281 -12.16 -3.45 13.23
N VAL A 282 -11.08 -2.69 13.03
CA VAL A 282 -9.82 -3.15 12.41
C VAL A 282 -8.68 -2.95 13.38
N SER A 283 -7.74 -3.87 13.40
CA SER A 283 -6.44 -3.71 14.02
C SER A 283 -5.32 -4.13 13.06
N ALA A 284 -4.13 -3.57 13.25
CA ALA A 284 -2.94 -3.87 12.47
C ALA A 284 -1.81 -4.33 13.39
N THR A 285 -1.15 -5.43 13.04
CA THR A 285 -0.02 -5.97 13.81
C THR A 285 1.27 -5.85 13.01
N TYR A 286 2.28 -5.29 13.66
CA TYR A 286 3.61 -5.00 13.11
C TYR A 286 4.70 -5.77 13.84
N ASP A 287 5.83 -6.02 13.14
CA ASP A 287 7.05 -6.57 13.72
C ASP A 287 7.82 -5.47 14.45
N SER A 288 7.63 -5.35 15.75
CA SER A 288 8.34 -4.39 16.60
C SER A 288 9.65 -4.94 17.19
N GLY A 289 9.93 -6.20 16.98
CA GLY A 289 11.18 -6.81 17.44
C GLY A 289 12.39 -6.36 16.63
N ARG A 290 12.18 -6.06 15.37
CA ARG A 290 13.20 -5.80 14.35
C ARG A 290 13.60 -4.35 14.28
N ALA A 291 12.62 -3.45 14.16
CA ALA A 291 12.82 -2.03 13.92
C ALA A 291 11.68 -1.19 14.47
N SER A 292 11.89 0.13 14.46
CA SER A 292 10.79 1.10 14.47
C SER A 292 10.27 1.26 13.03
N TRP A 293 8.97 1.42 12.89
CA TRP A 293 8.28 1.64 11.62
C TRP A 293 7.49 2.93 11.73
N TYR A 294 7.70 3.81 10.76
CA TYR A 294 7.06 5.14 10.74
C TYR A 294 6.00 5.17 9.67
N GLU A 295 5.01 6.03 9.88
CA GLU A 295 3.86 6.13 8.97
C GLU A 295 3.23 4.77 8.66
N SER A 296 3.15 3.89 9.66
CA SER A 296 2.48 2.60 9.55
C SER A 296 0.98 2.78 9.32
N MET A 297 0.38 1.91 8.54
CA MET A 297 -1.07 1.92 8.28
C MET A 297 -1.70 0.58 8.60
N GLY A 298 -3.04 0.60 8.76
CA GLY A 298 -3.84 -0.60 8.85
C GLY A 298 -5.25 -0.33 8.35
N ILE A 299 -5.58 -0.80 7.14
CA ILE A 299 -6.84 -0.49 6.48
C ILE A 299 -7.49 -1.78 5.99
N MET A 300 -8.81 -1.91 6.18
CA MET A 300 -9.63 -3.01 5.68
C MET A 300 -11.00 -2.50 5.23
N PRO A 301 -11.13 -1.95 4.03
CA PRO A 301 -12.45 -1.58 3.52
C PRO A 301 -13.30 -2.84 3.33
N VAL A 302 -14.61 -2.72 3.60
CA VAL A 302 -15.54 -3.83 3.42
C VAL A 302 -16.61 -3.48 2.40
N ALA A 303 -16.92 -4.39 1.48
CA ALA A 303 -18.08 -4.29 0.60
C ALA A 303 -19.31 -4.82 1.34
N PHE A 304 -20.24 -3.93 1.64
CA PHE A 304 -21.47 -4.19 2.41
C PHE A 304 -22.69 -4.09 1.50
N ALA A 305 -23.54 -5.12 1.50
CA ALA A 305 -24.83 -5.14 0.82
C ALA A 305 -25.97 -4.91 1.84
N PRO A 306 -26.47 -3.68 2.01
CA PRO A 306 -27.50 -3.35 2.97
C PRO A 306 -28.85 -3.97 2.60
N GLY A 307 -29.61 -4.46 3.58
CA GLY A 307 -30.94 -5.03 3.40
C GLY A 307 -30.98 -6.38 2.70
N VAL A 308 -29.81 -6.94 2.35
CA VAL A 308 -29.70 -8.25 1.71
C VAL A 308 -29.68 -9.33 2.77
N LYS A 309 -30.43 -10.41 2.55
CA LYS A 309 -30.40 -11.61 3.38
C LYS A 309 -29.40 -12.62 2.83
N GLY A 310 -28.87 -13.47 3.71
CA GLY A 310 -27.89 -14.51 3.37
C GLY A 310 -26.56 -14.29 4.05
N GLY A 311 -25.60 -15.16 3.75
CA GLY A 311 -24.32 -15.19 4.46
C GLY A 311 -24.39 -16.00 5.76
N ALA A 312 -23.22 -16.39 6.27
CA ALA A 312 -23.10 -17.11 7.53
C ALA A 312 -23.15 -16.13 8.72
N ASP A 313 -23.93 -16.43 9.74
CA ASP A 313 -23.85 -15.71 11.00
C ASP A 313 -22.49 -16.03 11.66
N PRO A 314 -21.67 -15.02 12.00
CA PRO A 314 -20.31 -15.26 12.46
C PRO A 314 -20.22 -15.97 13.81
N PHE A 315 -21.30 -15.99 14.58
CA PHE A 315 -21.33 -16.60 15.93
C PHE A 315 -21.90 -18.02 15.96
N SER A 316 -22.64 -18.42 14.93
CA SER A 316 -23.25 -19.76 14.83
C SER A 316 -22.89 -20.51 13.56
N GLY A 317 -22.54 -19.78 12.49
CA GLY A 317 -22.20 -20.37 11.19
C GLY A 317 -20.70 -20.52 10.98
N LYS A 318 -20.33 -21.37 9.99
CA LYS A 318 -18.96 -21.54 9.54
C LYS A 318 -18.63 -20.48 8.48
N LEU A 319 -17.66 -19.61 8.77
CA LEU A 319 -17.14 -18.64 7.81
C LEU A 319 -16.09 -19.27 6.90
N ASP A 320 -16.19 -19.02 5.59
CA ASP A 320 -15.09 -19.32 4.66
C ASP A 320 -14.03 -18.21 4.77
N ARG A 321 -12.96 -18.47 5.50
CA ARG A 321 -11.87 -17.52 5.72
C ARG A 321 -10.71 -17.67 4.74
N ARG A 322 -10.88 -18.46 3.67
CA ARG A 322 -9.84 -18.58 2.64
C ARG A 322 -9.70 -17.25 1.92
N GLY A 323 -8.46 -16.81 1.83
CA GLY A 323 -8.10 -15.60 1.10
C GLY A 323 -7.36 -15.92 -0.19
N ARG A 324 -7.22 -14.91 -1.04
CA ARG A 324 -6.38 -14.92 -2.23
C ARG A 324 -5.35 -13.81 -2.08
N LEU A 325 -4.10 -14.09 -2.45
CA LEU A 325 -3.09 -13.05 -2.56
C LEU A 325 -3.47 -12.06 -3.67
N THR A 326 -3.17 -10.80 -3.47
CA THR A 326 -3.39 -9.73 -4.44
C THR A 326 -2.52 -9.94 -5.68
N HIS A 327 -1.28 -10.35 -5.50
CA HIS A 327 -0.37 -10.73 -6.59
C HIS A 327 0.68 -11.74 -6.11
N GLY A 328 1.44 -12.32 -7.05
CA GLY A 328 2.64 -13.10 -6.77
C GLY A 328 3.88 -12.22 -6.58
N GLN A 329 5.05 -12.83 -6.39
CA GLN A 329 6.32 -12.11 -6.42
C GLN A 329 6.47 -11.37 -7.76
N LEU A 330 6.82 -10.09 -7.71
CA LEU A 330 7.05 -9.29 -8.90
C LEU A 330 8.44 -9.60 -9.46
N PRO A 331 8.59 -10.02 -10.74
CA PRO A 331 9.87 -10.45 -11.30
C PRO A 331 10.96 -9.39 -11.23
N GLU A 332 10.60 -8.14 -11.45
CA GLU A 332 11.49 -6.99 -11.46
C GLU A 332 12.01 -6.64 -10.05
N ASN A 333 11.37 -7.15 -9.01
CA ASN A 333 11.70 -6.85 -7.61
C ASN A 333 12.54 -7.96 -6.94
N ARG A 334 13.19 -8.83 -7.68
CA ARG A 334 14.00 -9.92 -7.11
C ARG A 334 15.19 -9.44 -6.28
N ASN A 335 15.73 -8.29 -6.62
CA ASN A 335 16.86 -7.71 -5.92
C ASN A 335 16.44 -6.81 -4.74
N HIS A 336 15.20 -6.37 -4.69
CA HIS A 336 14.67 -5.50 -3.63
C HIS A 336 15.60 -4.35 -3.23
N GLY A 337 16.30 -3.74 -4.21
CA GLY A 337 17.29 -2.71 -3.95
C GLY A 337 18.57 -3.21 -3.26
N GLY A 338 18.74 -4.49 -3.10
CA GLY A 338 19.76 -5.27 -2.43
C GLY A 338 21.16 -4.68 -2.30
N GLU A 339 22.15 -5.42 -2.75
CA GLU A 339 23.55 -5.05 -2.53
C GLU A 339 23.96 -3.76 -3.25
N ARG A 340 24.60 -2.87 -2.53
CA ARG A 340 25.35 -1.73 -3.05
C ARG A 340 26.83 -2.07 -3.05
N GLY A 341 27.27 -2.80 -4.05
CA GLY A 341 28.69 -3.08 -4.23
C GLY A 341 29.52 -1.83 -4.45
N GLY A 342 30.81 -1.90 -4.20
CA GLY A 342 31.77 -0.84 -4.51
C GLY A 342 31.85 0.29 -3.46
N LEU A 343 31.10 0.26 -2.38
CA LEU A 343 31.30 1.20 -1.26
C LEU A 343 32.51 0.77 -0.41
N PRO A 344 33.35 1.73 0.03
CA PRO A 344 34.47 1.41 0.87
C PRO A 344 33.99 0.95 2.26
N ASP A 345 34.81 0.11 2.90
CA ASP A 345 34.64 -0.18 4.32
C ASP A 345 35.06 1.05 5.12
N PRO A 346 34.15 1.72 5.85
CA PRO A 346 34.52 2.94 6.57
C PRO A 346 35.51 2.70 7.71
N ARG A 347 35.70 1.45 8.14
CA ARG A 347 36.71 1.08 9.14
C ARG A 347 38.13 1.24 8.60
N ALA A 348 38.31 1.07 7.29
CA ALA A 348 39.60 1.23 6.61
C ALA A 348 39.88 2.68 6.15
N LEU A 349 38.90 3.58 6.23
CA LEU A 349 39.08 4.97 5.80
C LEU A 349 39.84 5.77 6.88
N PRO A 350 40.62 6.77 6.51
CA PRO A 350 41.21 7.72 7.47
C PRO A 350 40.14 8.53 8.21
N ASP A 351 40.47 8.97 9.41
CA ASP A 351 39.63 9.88 10.17
C ASP A 351 39.36 11.18 9.42
N GLY A 352 38.13 11.66 9.56
CA GLY A 352 37.74 12.99 9.19
C GLY A 352 38.05 14.00 10.33
N PRO A 353 37.83 15.30 10.09
CA PRO A 353 37.87 16.29 11.14
C PRO A 353 36.83 16.01 12.22
N GLY A 354 37.07 16.55 13.42
CA GLY A 354 36.09 16.54 14.50
C GLY A 354 34.79 17.24 14.04
N ALA A 355 33.64 16.65 14.38
CA ALA A 355 32.37 17.28 14.10
C ALA A 355 32.09 18.41 15.08
N SER A 356 32.17 19.63 14.62
CA SER A 356 31.95 20.85 15.42
C SER A 356 30.60 21.51 15.14
N ALA A 357 29.86 21.04 14.13
CA ALA A 357 28.55 21.53 13.73
C ALA A 357 27.66 20.38 13.23
N PRO A 358 26.33 20.55 13.15
CA PRO A 358 25.46 19.55 12.60
C PRO A 358 25.83 19.17 11.15
N LEU A 359 25.89 17.89 10.85
CA LEU A 359 26.09 17.39 9.49
C LEU A 359 24.85 17.69 8.65
N ALA A 360 25.01 18.41 7.57
CA ALA A 360 23.92 18.70 6.65
C ALA A 360 23.62 17.49 5.77
N ILE A 361 22.37 17.10 5.70
CA ILE A 361 21.82 16.20 4.69
C ILE A 361 21.27 17.12 3.60
N SER A 362 21.80 17.02 2.39
CA SER A 362 21.39 17.86 1.26
C SER A 362 21.62 17.15 -0.06
N ASP A 363 20.67 17.30 -0.98
CA ASP A 363 20.73 16.67 -2.31
C ASP A 363 20.97 15.16 -2.24
N PHE A 364 20.31 14.50 -1.29
CA PHE A 364 20.44 13.05 -1.04
C PHE A 364 21.84 12.58 -0.61
N LEU A 365 22.61 13.45 0.02
CA LEU A 365 23.95 13.16 0.54
C LEU A 365 24.01 13.50 2.04
N TYR A 366 24.78 12.72 2.78
CA TYR A 366 24.98 12.94 4.21
C TYR A 366 26.07 13.97 4.57
N GLY A 367 26.57 14.70 3.59
CA GLY A 367 27.63 15.67 3.82
C GLY A 367 28.95 15.01 4.19
N GLN A 368 29.57 15.44 5.31
CA GLN A 368 30.83 14.86 5.78
C GLN A 368 30.61 13.38 6.18
N GLY A 369 31.45 12.49 5.68
CA GLY A 369 31.36 11.06 5.93
C GLY A 369 30.43 10.32 4.96
N ASP A 370 29.87 11.02 3.95
CA ASP A 370 29.10 10.38 2.89
C ASP A 370 29.98 9.38 2.11
N LEU A 371 29.53 8.12 2.04
CA LEU A 371 30.27 7.05 1.40
C LEU A 371 29.93 6.91 -0.08
N LEU A 372 28.78 7.42 -0.51
CA LEU A 372 28.34 7.28 -1.89
C LEU A 372 29.13 8.24 -2.80
N ARG A 373 29.19 9.53 -2.40
CA ARG A 373 29.90 10.56 -3.15
C ARG A 373 31.41 10.54 -2.91
N GLY A 374 31.79 10.34 -1.66
CA GLY A 374 33.19 10.38 -1.25
C GLY A 374 33.97 9.13 -1.64
N GLY A 375 33.30 7.97 -1.71
CA GLY A 375 33.97 6.71 -2.01
C GLY A 375 35.19 6.49 -1.10
N ALA A 376 36.30 6.06 -1.65
CA ALA A 376 37.58 5.88 -0.95
C ALA A 376 38.20 7.18 -0.42
N ALA A 377 37.81 8.33 -0.93
CA ALA A 377 38.22 9.64 -0.44
C ALA A 377 37.38 10.15 0.74
N SER A 378 36.33 9.44 1.12
CA SER A 378 35.51 9.82 2.27
C SER A 378 36.32 9.84 3.55
N ARG A 379 35.95 10.75 4.45
CA ARG A 379 36.59 10.95 5.76
C ARG A 379 35.48 10.96 6.81
N PRO A 380 35.18 9.82 7.44
CA PRO A 380 34.19 9.77 8.50
C PRO A 380 34.49 10.76 9.62
N PRO A 381 33.57 11.65 10.00
CA PRO A 381 33.78 12.61 11.09
C PRO A 381 34.01 11.87 12.40
N VAL A 382 34.76 12.52 13.31
CA VAL A 382 35.07 11.94 14.61
C VAL A 382 34.36 12.73 15.70
N VAL A 383 33.71 12.00 16.61
CA VAL A 383 33.18 12.53 17.88
C VAL A 383 33.82 11.80 19.07
N ARG A 384 33.90 12.46 20.23
CA ARG A 384 34.34 11.80 21.46
C ARG A 384 33.22 10.98 22.08
N ALA A 385 33.58 9.92 22.77
CA ALA A 385 32.62 9.12 23.55
C ALA A 385 31.86 10.05 24.52
N GLY A 386 30.58 9.86 24.63
CA GLY A 386 29.71 10.72 25.41
C GLY A 386 29.19 11.96 24.66
N GLN A 387 29.74 12.29 23.49
CA GLN A 387 29.27 13.39 22.66
C GLN A 387 28.37 12.91 21.52
N PRO A 388 27.24 13.59 21.25
CA PRO A 388 26.39 13.24 20.13
C PRO A 388 26.95 13.81 18.83
N LEU A 389 26.67 13.12 17.72
CA LEU A 389 26.80 13.67 16.38
C LEU A 389 25.44 14.20 15.94
N SER A 390 25.38 15.48 15.62
CA SER A 390 24.13 16.12 15.20
C SER A 390 24.00 16.15 13.67
N PHE A 391 22.76 16.08 13.20
CA PHE A 391 22.37 16.15 11.78
C PHE A 391 21.29 17.19 11.57
N VAL A 392 21.23 17.76 10.36
CA VAL A 392 20.15 18.63 9.90
C VAL A 392 19.75 18.25 8.49
N ASN A 393 18.48 18.00 8.25
CA ASN A 393 17.93 17.73 6.92
C ASN A 393 17.63 19.07 6.21
N ARG A 394 18.46 19.45 5.26
CA ARG A 394 18.26 20.63 4.39
C ARG A 394 17.29 20.36 3.26
N ASP A 395 17.08 19.10 2.90
CA ASP A 395 16.12 18.72 1.87
C ASP A 395 14.66 18.80 2.36
N ALA A 396 14.45 18.99 3.66
CA ALA A 396 13.13 19.23 4.27
C ALA A 396 12.37 20.41 3.62
N SER A 397 13.08 21.44 3.16
CA SER A 397 12.48 22.55 2.42
C SER A 397 11.87 22.18 1.06
N ARG A 398 12.12 20.95 0.59
CA ARG A 398 11.59 20.36 -0.64
C ARG A 398 10.64 19.19 -0.33
N ASP A 399 10.17 19.07 0.90
CA ASP A 399 9.34 17.95 1.40
C ASP A 399 9.99 16.57 1.20
N ILE A 400 11.33 16.52 1.33
CA ILE A 400 12.09 15.28 1.21
C ILE A 400 12.56 14.84 2.59
N PHE A 401 12.13 13.64 2.99
CA PHE A 401 12.53 13.05 4.27
C PHE A 401 13.81 12.26 4.14
N HIS A 402 14.52 12.20 5.23
CA HIS A 402 15.66 11.31 5.39
C HIS A 402 15.64 10.66 6.76
N THR A 403 16.33 9.53 6.88
CA THR A 403 16.62 8.92 8.18
C THR A 403 18.12 8.72 8.33
N ILE A 404 18.58 8.64 9.57
CA ILE A 404 19.93 8.21 9.92
C ILE A 404 19.76 6.89 10.69
N THR A 405 19.81 5.77 9.99
CA THR A 405 19.54 4.45 10.54
C THR A 405 20.82 3.62 10.52
N ALA A 406 21.21 3.09 11.67
CA ALA A 406 22.42 2.28 11.80
C ALA A 406 22.38 1.05 10.91
N CYS A 407 23.52 0.69 10.32
CA CYS A 407 23.73 -0.56 9.62
C CYS A 407 25.14 -1.09 9.94
N ARG A 408 25.36 -2.39 9.73
CA ARG A 408 26.67 -3.00 9.93
C ARG A 408 27.60 -2.59 8.80
N ALA A 409 28.79 -2.09 9.17
CA ALA A 409 29.82 -1.76 8.17
C ALA A 409 30.18 -3.01 7.32
N PRO A 410 30.33 -2.83 6.01
CA PRO A 410 30.35 -1.58 5.24
C PRO A 410 28.96 -1.05 4.82
N CYS A 411 27.87 -1.58 5.29
CA CYS A 411 26.48 -1.13 4.99
C CYS A 411 26.12 -1.24 3.50
N ASN A 412 26.66 -2.21 2.80
CA ASN A 412 26.50 -2.41 1.36
C ASN A 412 25.78 -3.71 1.00
N ARG A 413 25.24 -4.41 2.00
CA ARG A 413 24.48 -5.65 1.81
C ARG A 413 23.05 -5.48 2.30
N GLN A 414 22.12 -6.13 1.64
CA GLN A 414 20.72 -6.32 2.04
C GLN A 414 20.02 -5.04 2.49
N THR A 415 20.52 -3.93 2.04
CA THR A 415 19.91 -2.64 2.25
C THR A 415 18.90 -2.40 1.15
N GLY A 416 18.22 -3.43 0.77
CA GLY A 416 17.19 -3.34 -0.20
C GLY A 416 16.17 -2.30 0.19
N ILE A 417 15.20 -2.23 -0.55
CA ILE A 417 14.11 -1.31 -0.58
C ILE A 417 13.67 -0.93 0.80
N ALA A 418 13.73 0.34 0.99
CA ALA A 418 12.93 1.07 1.92
C ALA A 418 13.00 0.68 3.38
N TYR A 419 13.66 -0.27 3.91
CA TYR A 419 13.73 -0.50 5.35
C TYR A 419 14.52 -1.75 5.76
N PRO A 420 15.48 -2.20 5.00
CA PRO A 420 16.19 -3.36 5.45
C PRO A 420 17.07 -2.96 6.61
N LEU A 421 16.92 -3.69 7.64
CA LEU A 421 17.92 -3.74 8.67
C LEU A 421 18.97 -4.70 8.17
N ALA A 422 20.16 -4.21 7.92
CA ALA A 422 21.16 -5.03 7.29
C ALA A 422 21.40 -6.31 8.10
N ASP A 423 21.50 -6.41 9.34
CA ASP A 423 21.82 -7.63 10.07
C ASP A 423 21.25 -7.65 11.51
N GLY A 424 19.98 -7.38 11.71
CA GLY A 424 19.37 -7.46 13.02
C GLY A 424 19.07 -6.09 13.64
N PRO A 425 19.02 -5.99 14.96
CA PRO A 425 18.61 -4.75 15.64
C PRO A 425 19.52 -3.58 15.29
N VAL A 426 18.94 -2.45 14.96
CA VAL A 426 19.68 -1.21 14.71
C VAL A 426 20.19 -0.62 16.03
N GLU A 427 21.41 -0.07 16.04
CA GLU A 427 21.97 0.59 17.21
C GLU A 427 21.35 1.95 17.45
N PHE A 428 20.97 2.66 16.37
CA PHE A 428 20.24 3.92 16.41
C PHE A 428 19.37 4.08 15.17
N ASP A 429 18.33 4.89 15.32
CA ASP A 429 17.43 5.27 14.24
C ASP A 429 16.86 6.65 14.57
N SER A 430 17.04 7.60 13.65
CA SER A 430 16.55 8.97 13.86
C SER A 430 15.03 9.07 13.77
N GLY A 431 14.37 8.11 13.16
CA GLY A 431 13.09 8.33 12.57
C GLY A 431 13.17 9.22 11.33
N GLU A 432 12.06 9.60 10.79
CA GLU A 432 11.99 10.51 9.66
C GLU A 432 12.34 11.92 10.06
N LEU A 433 13.22 12.54 9.30
CA LEU A 433 13.60 13.94 9.42
C LEU A 433 13.10 14.70 8.20
N GLY A 434 12.33 15.74 8.42
CA GLY A 434 11.70 16.54 7.40
C GLY A 434 10.23 16.79 7.70
N PHE A 435 9.57 17.53 6.82
CA PHE A 435 8.12 17.73 6.90
C PHE A 435 7.44 16.58 6.17
N GLY A 436 6.82 15.71 6.94
CA GLY A 436 6.05 14.60 6.42
C GLY A 436 4.81 15.05 5.66
N PRO A 437 4.15 14.12 4.93
CA PRO A 437 2.90 14.43 4.26
C PRO A 437 1.91 15.00 5.26
N ALA A 438 1.67 16.30 5.16
CA ALA A 438 0.75 17.05 6.01
C ALA A 438 1.05 17.02 7.54
N GLY A 439 2.27 16.67 7.97
CA GLY A 439 2.65 16.71 9.37
C GLY A 439 1.90 15.72 10.29
N PHE A 440 1.50 14.59 9.77
CA PHE A 440 0.65 13.63 10.48
C PHE A 440 1.38 12.80 11.55
N THR A 441 2.69 12.60 11.43
CA THR A 441 3.45 11.96 12.49
C THR A 441 4.20 13.02 13.31
N ALA A 442 4.15 12.91 14.64
CA ALA A 442 4.86 13.86 15.52
C ALA A 442 6.37 13.84 15.26
N ALA A 443 6.92 12.72 14.82
CA ALA A 443 8.33 12.56 14.47
C ALA A 443 8.69 13.25 13.14
N ALA A 444 7.76 13.37 12.22
CA ALA A 444 7.97 13.93 10.88
C ALA A 444 8.07 15.46 10.84
N ASN A 445 7.81 16.14 11.96
CA ASN A 445 7.83 17.59 12.04
C ASN A 445 9.17 18.17 12.52
N ARG A 446 10.24 17.39 12.50
CA ARG A 446 11.58 17.85 12.85
C ARG A 446 12.54 17.65 11.69
N ASP A 447 13.46 18.57 11.54
CA ASP A 447 14.53 18.50 10.54
C ASP A 447 15.90 18.21 11.16
N THR A 448 15.99 18.10 12.47
CA THR A 448 17.26 17.90 13.22
C THR A 448 17.19 16.67 14.11
N TRP A 449 18.32 16.01 14.26
CA TRP A 449 18.47 14.87 15.15
C TRP A 449 19.94 14.72 15.62
N ALA A 450 20.14 14.09 16.76
CA ALA A 450 21.46 13.77 17.28
C ALA A 450 21.55 12.29 17.70
N THR A 451 22.70 11.67 17.46
CA THR A 451 22.95 10.29 17.86
C THR A 451 22.85 10.13 19.38
N PRO A 452 22.55 8.91 19.87
CA PRO A 452 22.69 8.61 21.29
C PRO A 452 24.12 8.89 21.81
N THR A 453 24.21 9.40 23.04
CA THR A 453 25.50 9.70 23.69
C THR A 453 26.20 8.47 24.27
N ASN A 454 25.48 7.35 24.45
CA ASN A 454 25.99 6.12 25.02
C ASN A 454 26.62 5.16 23.98
N LEU A 455 26.92 5.65 22.79
CA LEU A 455 27.58 4.84 21.76
C LEU A 455 29.03 4.53 22.22
N LYS A 456 29.41 3.26 22.07
CA LYS A 456 30.77 2.81 22.38
C LYS A 456 31.78 3.31 21.34
N ALA A 457 33.06 3.40 21.70
CA ALA A 457 34.11 3.66 20.73
C ALA A 457 34.07 2.67 19.57
N GLY A 458 34.12 3.17 18.34
CA GLY A 458 33.99 2.34 17.12
C GLY A 458 33.63 3.15 15.87
N THR A 459 33.54 2.45 14.76
CA THR A 459 33.08 3.02 13.49
C THR A 459 31.62 2.61 13.25
N TYR A 460 30.78 3.59 13.03
CA TYR A 460 29.36 3.44 12.79
C TYR A 460 29.04 3.76 11.34
N SER A 461 28.28 2.89 10.70
CA SER A 461 27.72 3.10 9.37
C SER A 461 26.22 3.29 9.48
N TYR A 462 25.66 4.07 8.57
CA TYR A 462 24.24 4.34 8.52
C TYR A 462 23.74 4.54 7.09
N PHE A 463 22.44 4.43 6.91
CA PHE A 463 21.73 4.61 5.64
C PHE A 463 20.43 5.36 5.86
N CYS A 464 19.81 5.83 4.78
CA CYS A 464 18.47 6.34 4.77
C CYS A 464 17.47 5.23 4.45
N ARG A 465 16.47 5.03 5.31
CA ARG A 465 15.41 4.03 5.09
C ARG A 465 14.47 4.43 3.96
N VAL A 466 14.30 5.74 3.73
CA VAL A 466 13.45 6.29 2.66
C VAL A 466 14.17 6.26 1.32
N HIS A 467 15.48 6.52 1.32
CA HIS A 467 16.34 6.55 0.13
C HIS A 467 17.53 5.60 0.32
N PRO A 468 17.33 4.30 0.17
CA PRO A 468 18.29 3.28 0.61
C PRO A 468 19.66 3.31 -0.10
N PHE A 469 19.83 4.09 -1.14
CA PHE A 469 21.11 4.30 -1.79
C PHE A 469 22.04 5.23 -1.00
N MET A 470 21.51 6.10 -0.11
CA MET A 470 22.30 7.00 0.72
C MET A 470 23.06 6.22 1.79
N ARG A 471 24.35 6.48 1.94
CA ARG A 471 25.25 5.81 2.89
C ARG A 471 26.18 6.80 3.54
N GLY A 472 26.36 6.68 4.84
CA GLY A 472 27.30 7.49 5.59
C GLY A 472 27.99 6.71 6.70
N ALA A 473 29.05 7.32 7.27
CA ALA A 473 29.74 6.76 8.43
C ALA A 473 30.30 7.86 9.32
N PHE A 474 30.52 7.55 10.60
CA PHE A 474 31.25 8.37 11.57
C PHE A 474 32.01 7.47 12.57
N ARG A 475 32.87 8.10 13.38
CA ARG A 475 33.62 7.39 14.42
C ARG A 475 33.39 7.99 15.79
N VAL A 476 33.29 7.13 16.79
CA VAL A 476 33.33 7.47 18.19
C VAL A 476 34.72 7.07 18.72
N LYS A 477 35.48 8.02 19.29
CA LYS A 477 36.77 7.81 19.95
C LYS A 477 36.66 8.16 21.43
N GLN A 478 37.50 7.50 22.23
CA GLN A 478 37.60 7.82 23.63
C GLN A 478 38.21 9.23 23.89
#